data_06b8cc3f54b947d5e89e538a42df7267
#
_entry.id   06b8cc3f54b947d5e89e538a42df7267
#
_cell.length_a   1.000
_cell.length_b   1.000
_cell.length_c   1.000
_cell.angle_alpha   90.00
_cell.angle_beta   90.00
_cell.angle_gamma   90.00
#
_symmetry.space_group_name_H-M   'P 1'
#
loop_
_entity.id
_entity.type
_entity.pdbx_description
1 polymer ?
#
loop_
_entity_poly.entity_id
_entity_poly.type
_entity_poly.pdbx_seq_one_letter_code
_entity_poly.pdbx_strand_id
1 'polypeptide(L)'
;HDGLKVFVDGVQIRASQFGGCTNDEWCGERTGSMQWNVGAGNHTVEFMFDFGTSGSSGSSTAWIDNLVLPSVITSSNYDLDDDNDGANDSVDLDSLDPCIGLDSDGDGLSDTLGVMLDGSACDASLYTIDDDDDNDGWTDAEETACGTDTLDPTSMSPDNDADGICDGMDDDDDNDGVDDVNDAFPMDATEFSDNDGDGIGDNNDTDDDNDGVTDGLDAFPLDASETDDYDGDGIGDNADTDDDGDGCDDASDAFPFNANECVDTDGDGLGDNVDPDDDGDGVADVADPFPMDPSESADDDGD
;
A
#
# COMPACT_ATOMS: atom_id res chain seq x y z
N HIS A 1 -29.71 -65.59 -23.82
CA HIS A 1 -28.27 -65.69 -23.45
C HIS A 1 -27.75 -64.31 -23.12
N ASP A 2 -27.40 -64.13 -21.89
CA ASP A 2 -26.84 -62.87 -21.39
C ASP A 2 -25.36 -62.84 -21.74
N GLY A 3 -24.88 -61.70 -22.16
CA GLY A 3 -23.49 -61.60 -22.58
C GLY A 3 -23.00 -60.12 -22.64
N LEU A 4 -21.71 -59.96 -22.45
CA LEU A 4 -21.03 -58.67 -22.68
C LEU A 4 -20.56 -58.66 -24.13
N LYS A 5 -20.92 -57.60 -24.84
CA LYS A 5 -20.38 -57.29 -26.15
C LYS A 5 -19.52 -56.05 -26.00
N VAL A 6 -18.35 -56.07 -26.61
CA VAL A 6 -17.45 -54.92 -26.65
C VAL A 6 -17.31 -54.45 -28.08
N PHE A 7 -17.52 -53.18 -28.30
CA PHE A 7 -17.38 -52.57 -29.61
C PHE A 7 -16.25 -51.51 -29.54
N VAL A 8 -15.50 -51.40 -30.60
CA VAL A 8 -14.56 -50.30 -30.83
C VAL A 8 -14.96 -49.65 -32.14
N ASP A 9 -15.22 -48.38 -32.12
CA ASP A 9 -15.66 -47.57 -33.28
C ASP A 9 -16.91 -48.21 -33.98
N GLY A 10 -17.82 -48.75 -33.19
CA GLY A 10 -19.03 -49.38 -33.68
C GLY A 10 -18.83 -50.79 -34.24
N VAL A 11 -17.59 -51.30 -34.27
CA VAL A 11 -17.30 -52.67 -34.70
C VAL A 11 -17.21 -53.60 -33.49
N GLN A 12 -18.04 -54.61 -33.46
CA GLN A 12 -17.99 -55.60 -32.40
C GLN A 12 -16.70 -56.41 -32.48
N ILE A 13 -15.83 -56.26 -31.47
CA ILE A 13 -14.53 -56.93 -31.41
C ILE A 13 -14.62 -58.28 -30.65
N ARG A 14 -15.55 -58.38 -29.72
CA ARG A 14 -15.80 -59.63 -28.99
C ARG A 14 -17.22 -59.75 -28.44
N ALA A 15 -17.72 -60.94 -28.35
CA ALA A 15 -18.83 -61.28 -27.53
C ALA A 15 -18.41 -62.42 -26.59
N SER A 16 -18.56 -62.28 -25.31
CA SER A 16 -18.47 -63.45 -24.40
C SER A 16 -19.84 -63.84 -24.01
N GLN A 17 -20.14 -65.15 -24.22
CA GLN A 17 -21.33 -65.75 -23.63
C GLN A 17 -20.97 -66.18 -22.20
N PHE A 18 -21.60 -65.57 -21.23
CA PHE A 18 -21.59 -66.17 -19.91
C PHE A 18 -22.45 -67.43 -19.97
N GLY A 19 -21.85 -68.58 -19.72
CA GLY A 19 -22.50 -69.87 -19.84
C GLY A 19 -23.80 -69.97 -19.01
N GLY A 20 -24.85 -70.35 -19.66
CA GLY A 20 -26.25 -70.30 -19.29
C GLY A 20 -26.56 -70.41 -17.80
N CYS A 21 -27.10 -69.32 -17.28
CA CYS A 21 -27.91 -69.39 -16.09
C CYS A 21 -29.30 -69.80 -16.55
N THR A 22 -29.72 -70.95 -16.16
CA THR A 22 -31.10 -71.43 -16.37
C THR A 22 -31.83 -71.21 -15.04
N ASN A 23 -32.92 -70.43 -15.10
CA ASN A 23 -33.83 -70.14 -14.00
C ASN A 23 -33.32 -69.30 -12.85
N ASP A 24 -33.56 -68.02 -12.89
CA ASP A 24 -33.65 -67.08 -11.77
C ASP A 24 -32.60 -67.23 -10.64
N GLU A 25 -31.48 -67.90 -10.87
CA GLU A 25 -30.39 -68.01 -9.92
C GLU A 25 -29.28 -66.95 -10.19
N TRP A 26 -28.86 -66.33 -9.12
CA TRP A 26 -27.75 -65.39 -9.13
C TRP A 26 -26.44 -66.01 -9.65
N CYS A 27 -25.93 -65.52 -10.76
CA CYS A 27 -24.84 -66.21 -11.47
C CYS A 27 -23.45 -65.97 -10.90
N GLY A 28 -23.35 -65.27 -9.77
CA GLY A 28 -22.09 -64.99 -9.09
C GLY A 28 -21.10 -64.10 -9.89
N GLU A 29 -20.10 -63.61 -9.22
CA GLU A 29 -19.01 -62.81 -9.84
C GLU A 29 -18.28 -63.66 -10.90
N ARG A 30 -18.18 -63.16 -12.12
CA ARG A 30 -17.34 -63.70 -13.17
C ARG A 30 -16.21 -62.70 -13.49
N THR A 31 -14.99 -63.09 -13.20
CA THR A 31 -13.79 -62.41 -13.59
C THR A 31 -13.22 -62.98 -14.88
N GLY A 32 -12.87 -62.12 -15.82
CA GLY A 32 -12.20 -62.50 -17.07
C GLY A 32 -11.41 -61.32 -17.60
N SER A 33 -10.26 -61.57 -18.18
CA SER A 33 -9.46 -60.52 -18.88
C SER A 33 -9.67 -60.65 -20.38
N MET A 34 -9.87 -59.54 -21.05
CA MET A 34 -9.87 -59.43 -22.50
C MET A 34 -8.77 -58.46 -22.91
N GLN A 35 -8.06 -58.80 -23.97
CA GLN A 35 -7.02 -57.95 -24.54
C GLN A 35 -7.23 -57.82 -26.04
N TRP A 36 -7.21 -56.65 -26.56
CA TRP A 36 -7.30 -56.35 -28.00
C TRP A 36 -6.35 -55.21 -28.36
N ASN A 37 -5.95 -55.13 -29.62
CA ASN A 37 -5.15 -54.06 -30.16
C ASN A 37 -6.02 -53.14 -31.00
N VAL A 38 -6.00 -51.85 -30.73
CA VAL A 38 -6.55 -50.80 -31.57
C VAL A 38 -5.41 -50.05 -32.25
N GLY A 39 -5.62 -49.53 -33.43
CA GLY A 39 -4.64 -48.70 -34.12
C GLY A 39 -4.47 -47.34 -33.40
N ALA A 40 -3.50 -46.55 -33.85
CA ALA A 40 -3.37 -45.20 -33.32
C ALA A 40 -4.54 -44.32 -33.76
N GLY A 41 -5.08 -43.51 -32.84
CA GLY A 41 -6.20 -42.60 -33.08
C GLY A 41 -7.20 -42.57 -31.92
N ASN A 42 -8.16 -41.67 -31.97
CA ASN A 42 -9.26 -41.64 -31.02
C ASN A 42 -10.23 -42.76 -31.33
N HIS A 43 -10.54 -43.58 -30.34
CA HIS A 43 -11.43 -44.75 -30.47
C HIS A 43 -12.55 -44.65 -29.44
N THR A 44 -13.76 -44.97 -29.89
CA THR A 44 -14.91 -45.13 -28.99
C THR A 44 -15.01 -46.58 -28.55
N VAL A 45 -14.92 -46.84 -27.26
CA VAL A 45 -15.12 -48.18 -26.71
C VAL A 45 -16.50 -48.23 -26.04
N GLU A 46 -17.35 -49.12 -26.52
CA GLU A 46 -18.70 -49.27 -26.04
C GLU A 46 -18.88 -50.67 -25.44
N PHE A 47 -19.40 -50.72 -24.23
CA PHE A 47 -19.73 -51.96 -23.53
C PHE A 47 -21.24 -52.15 -23.55
N MET A 48 -21.70 -53.15 -24.22
CA MET A 48 -23.13 -53.48 -24.31
C MET A 48 -23.44 -54.79 -23.55
N PHE A 49 -24.27 -54.69 -22.57
CA PHE A 49 -24.79 -55.88 -21.85
C PHE A 49 -26.10 -56.28 -22.49
N ASP A 50 -26.15 -57.50 -22.99
CA ASP A 50 -27.35 -58.11 -23.60
C ASP A 50 -28.02 -59.01 -22.56
N PHE A 51 -29.14 -58.56 -22.04
CA PHE A 51 -29.97 -59.34 -21.12
C PHE A 51 -31.02 -60.06 -21.90
N GLY A 52 -31.01 -61.43 -21.90
CA GLY A 52 -31.96 -62.21 -22.60
C GLY A 52 -33.40 -61.93 -22.18
N THR A 53 -34.32 -61.98 -23.11
CA THR A 53 -35.75 -61.63 -22.96
C THR A 53 -36.60 -62.65 -22.23
N SER A 54 -36.16 -63.20 -21.12
CA SER A 54 -37.07 -64.08 -20.28
C SER A 54 -37.46 -63.30 -19.04
N GLY A 55 -38.69 -62.81 -19.03
CA GLY A 55 -39.28 -61.86 -18.13
C GLY A 55 -39.11 -62.14 -16.65
N SER A 56 -38.18 -61.46 -16.02
CA SER A 56 -38.15 -61.23 -14.58
C SER A 56 -37.95 -59.74 -14.31
N SER A 57 -38.82 -59.22 -13.46
CA SER A 57 -38.84 -57.79 -13.04
C SER A 57 -37.79 -57.49 -11.97
N GLY A 58 -36.53 -57.81 -12.21
CA GLY A 58 -35.38 -57.44 -11.34
C GLY A 58 -34.55 -56.36 -11.97
N SER A 59 -34.12 -55.38 -11.23
CA SER A 59 -33.11 -54.43 -11.69
C SER A 59 -31.77 -55.16 -11.82
N SER A 60 -31.31 -55.32 -13.06
CA SER A 60 -30.00 -55.92 -13.36
C SER A 60 -29.00 -54.81 -13.45
N THR A 61 -28.03 -54.78 -12.56
CA THR A 61 -26.90 -53.86 -12.58
C THR A 61 -25.65 -54.62 -12.98
N ALA A 62 -24.91 -54.10 -13.92
CA ALA A 62 -23.57 -54.59 -14.28
C ALA A 62 -22.54 -53.55 -13.93
N TRP A 63 -21.45 -53.98 -13.35
CA TRP A 63 -20.33 -53.13 -12.98
C TRP A 63 -19.11 -53.57 -13.79
N ILE A 64 -18.36 -52.60 -14.29
CA ILE A 64 -17.03 -52.83 -14.83
C ILE A 64 -16.07 -52.27 -13.77
N ASP A 65 -15.28 -53.15 -13.18
CA ASP A 65 -14.27 -52.78 -12.20
C ASP A 65 -12.90 -53.11 -12.79
N ASN A 66 -11.89 -52.30 -12.45
CA ASN A 66 -10.52 -52.42 -12.93
C ASN A 66 -10.40 -52.45 -14.48
N LEU A 67 -11.05 -51.50 -15.16
CA LEU A 67 -10.85 -51.28 -16.58
C LEU A 67 -9.43 -50.71 -16.79
N VAL A 68 -8.46 -51.61 -17.06
CA VAL A 68 -7.11 -51.16 -17.45
C VAL A 68 -7.08 -51.02 -18.96
N LEU A 69 -7.17 -49.82 -19.47
CA LEU A 69 -6.86 -49.53 -20.85
C LEU A 69 -5.34 -49.54 -21.02
N PRO A 70 -4.78 -50.20 -22.07
CA PRO A 70 -3.34 -50.18 -22.27
C PRO A 70 -2.91 -48.72 -22.54
N SER A 71 -2.03 -48.21 -21.71
CA SER A 71 -1.41 -46.95 -21.90
C SER A 71 -0.46 -46.98 -23.13
N VAL A 72 -0.99 -46.91 -24.31
CA VAL A 72 -0.23 -46.40 -25.44
C VAL A 72 -0.48 -44.90 -25.47
N ILE A 73 0.24 -44.23 -24.63
CA ILE A 73 0.33 -42.82 -24.61
C ILE A 73 1.20 -42.39 -25.78
N THR A 74 0.57 -42.07 -26.89
CA THR A 74 1.17 -41.20 -27.88
C THR A 74 0.70 -39.80 -27.58
N SER A 75 1.58 -39.03 -27.12
CA SER A 75 1.74 -37.60 -26.83
C SER A 75 0.75 -36.58 -27.40
N SER A 76 -0.54 -36.80 -27.44
CA SER A 76 -1.45 -35.76 -27.92
C SER A 76 -2.86 -35.73 -27.30
N ASN A 77 -3.18 -36.57 -26.34
CA ASN A 77 -4.41 -36.48 -25.53
C ASN A 77 -4.11 -36.95 -24.11
N TYR A 78 -3.19 -36.32 -23.46
CA TYR A 78 -3.25 -36.22 -22.03
C TYR A 78 -4.38 -35.24 -21.74
N ASP A 79 -5.34 -35.64 -20.99
CA ASP A 79 -6.02 -34.69 -20.16
C ASP A 79 -4.94 -34.16 -19.22
N LEU A 80 -4.67 -32.89 -19.27
CA LEU A 80 -3.65 -32.24 -18.46
C LEU A 80 -4.28 -31.58 -17.23
N ASP A 81 -5.58 -31.84 -17.03
CA ASP A 81 -6.44 -31.26 -16.04
C ASP A 81 -7.56 -32.29 -15.79
N ASP A 82 -7.20 -33.38 -15.06
CA ASP A 82 -8.00 -34.59 -14.92
C ASP A 82 -9.35 -34.37 -14.23
N ASP A 83 -9.50 -33.33 -13.42
CA ASP A 83 -10.72 -32.98 -12.70
C ASP A 83 -11.42 -31.71 -13.23
N ASN A 84 -10.81 -31.03 -14.20
CA ASN A 84 -11.31 -29.83 -14.88
C ASN A 84 -11.55 -28.62 -13.97
N ASP A 85 -10.70 -28.42 -13.00
CA ASP A 85 -10.72 -27.25 -12.12
C ASP A 85 -9.99 -26.03 -12.70
N GLY A 86 -9.15 -26.24 -13.71
CA GLY A 86 -8.38 -25.22 -14.44
C GLY A 86 -6.87 -25.24 -14.15
N ALA A 87 -6.43 -26.02 -13.16
CA ALA A 87 -5.02 -26.32 -12.94
C ALA A 87 -4.58 -27.52 -13.78
N ASN A 88 -3.33 -27.52 -14.26
CA ASN A 88 -2.81 -28.71 -14.92
C ASN A 88 -2.30 -29.71 -13.88
N ASP A 89 -2.52 -31.02 -14.06
CA ASP A 89 -2.06 -32.10 -13.17
C ASP A 89 -0.62 -31.96 -12.65
N SER A 90 0.23 -31.27 -13.36
CA SER A 90 1.65 -31.11 -13.00
C SER A 90 1.93 -30.01 -12.00
N VAL A 91 0.97 -29.13 -11.76
CA VAL A 91 1.03 -27.97 -10.84
C VAL A 91 -0.19 -27.96 -9.91
N ASP A 92 -1.05 -28.93 -10.04
CA ASP A 92 -2.23 -29.14 -9.24
C ASP A 92 -1.88 -29.93 -7.97
N LEU A 93 -2.37 -29.48 -6.85
CA LEU A 93 -2.12 -30.10 -5.55
C LEU A 93 -2.79 -31.49 -5.42
N ASP A 94 -4.00 -31.68 -5.98
CA ASP A 94 -4.68 -32.96 -6.10
C ASP A 94 -5.47 -33.06 -7.40
N SER A 95 -4.81 -33.51 -8.47
CA SER A 95 -5.34 -33.65 -9.84
C SER A 95 -6.60 -34.47 -10.01
N LEU A 96 -7.27 -34.84 -8.96
CA LEU A 96 -8.54 -35.59 -8.96
C LEU A 96 -9.61 -34.95 -8.07
N ASP A 97 -9.30 -33.88 -7.35
CA ASP A 97 -10.25 -33.15 -6.51
C ASP A 97 -10.49 -31.73 -7.04
N PRO A 98 -11.56 -31.49 -7.79
CA PRO A 98 -11.82 -30.20 -8.43
C PRO A 98 -12.05 -29.06 -7.45
N CYS A 99 -11.82 -29.25 -6.16
CA CYS A 99 -11.96 -28.23 -5.14
C CYS A 99 -10.62 -27.64 -4.69
N ILE A 100 -9.53 -28.29 -5.00
CA ILE A 100 -8.16 -27.81 -4.71
C ILE A 100 -7.34 -27.94 -5.99
N GLY A 101 -6.67 -26.88 -6.38
CA GLY A 101 -5.98 -26.82 -7.66
C GLY A 101 -4.56 -26.31 -7.50
N LEU A 102 -4.29 -25.13 -8.04
CA LEU A 102 -2.96 -24.53 -8.04
C LEU A 102 -2.42 -24.33 -6.62
N ASP A 103 -1.15 -24.66 -6.44
CA ASP A 103 -0.31 -24.43 -5.27
C ASP A 103 0.95 -23.72 -5.79
N SER A 104 0.93 -22.39 -5.74
CA SER A 104 1.92 -21.56 -6.45
C SER A 104 3.29 -21.57 -5.79
N ASP A 105 3.34 -21.63 -4.46
CA ASP A 105 4.58 -21.63 -3.68
C ASP A 105 5.07 -23.02 -3.29
N GLY A 106 4.20 -24.05 -3.36
CA GLY A 106 4.53 -25.45 -3.07
C GLY A 106 4.52 -25.79 -1.58
N ASP A 107 3.75 -25.07 -0.76
CA ASP A 107 3.65 -25.29 0.68
C ASP A 107 2.63 -26.37 1.06
N GLY A 108 1.74 -26.75 0.12
CA GLY A 108 0.75 -27.78 0.24
C GLY A 108 -0.64 -27.28 0.60
N LEU A 109 -0.88 -25.98 0.44
CA LEU A 109 -2.20 -25.37 0.44
C LEU A 109 -2.56 -24.95 -0.99
N SER A 110 -3.84 -24.81 -1.30
CA SER A 110 -4.28 -24.38 -2.64
C SER A 110 -4.59 -22.92 -2.63
N ASP A 111 -4.14 -22.19 -3.64
CA ASP A 111 -4.36 -20.76 -3.84
C ASP A 111 -5.86 -20.41 -3.84
N THR A 112 -6.71 -21.28 -4.36
CA THR A 112 -8.15 -21.00 -4.48
C THR A 112 -8.99 -22.22 -4.26
N LEU A 113 -10.21 -22.00 -3.77
CA LEU A 113 -11.24 -23.04 -3.73
C LEU A 113 -11.94 -23.13 -5.09
N GLY A 114 -11.85 -24.31 -5.73
CA GLY A 114 -12.47 -24.60 -7.00
C GLY A 114 -14.00 -24.78 -6.95
N VAL A 115 -14.54 -25.37 -8.00
CA VAL A 115 -15.96 -25.71 -8.11
C VAL A 115 -16.11 -27.17 -8.54
N MET A 116 -17.13 -27.85 -8.00
CA MET A 116 -17.45 -29.21 -8.38
C MET A 116 -17.80 -29.34 -9.87
N LEU A 117 -17.58 -30.50 -10.47
CA LEU A 117 -17.90 -30.80 -11.88
C LEU A 117 -19.35 -30.51 -12.28
N ASP A 118 -20.28 -30.46 -11.34
CA ASP A 118 -21.68 -30.09 -11.58
C ASP A 118 -21.94 -28.58 -11.48
N GLY A 119 -20.88 -27.79 -11.24
CA GLY A 119 -20.92 -26.34 -11.07
C GLY A 119 -21.37 -25.88 -9.69
N SER A 120 -21.49 -26.79 -8.72
CA SER A 120 -21.75 -26.40 -7.33
C SER A 120 -20.47 -25.91 -6.66
N ALA A 121 -20.59 -25.00 -5.69
CA ALA A 121 -19.45 -24.54 -4.90
C ALA A 121 -18.92 -25.68 -4.01
N CYS A 122 -17.62 -25.76 -3.88
CA CYS A 122 -16.96 -26.61 -2.91
C CYS A 122 -17.25 -26.15 -1.47
N ASP A 123 -17.25 -27.08 -0.54
CA ASP A 123 -17.51 -26.76 0.88
C ASP A 123 -16.22 -26.27 1.55
N ALA A 124 -16.05 -24.95 1.63
CA ALA A 124 -14.90 -24.30 2.24
C ALA A 124 -14.59 -24.76 3.69
N SER A 125 -15.52 -25.47 4.37
CA SER A 125 -15.26 -26.01 5.70
C SER A 125 -14.39 -27.27 5.70
N LEU A 126 -14.16 -27.87 4.53
CA LEU A 126 -13.40 -29.10 4.34
C LEU A 126 -11.96 -28.85 3.90
N TYR A 127 -11.67 -27.66 3.40
CA TYR A 127 -10.39 -27.30 2.82
C TYR A 127 -9.78 -26.12 3.57
N THR A 128 -8.46 -26.09 3.66
CA THR A 128 -7.69 -24.91 4.07
C THR A 128 -7.14 -24.31 2.78
N ILE A 129 -7.52 -23.09 2.51
CA ILE A 129 -7.02 -22.33 1.36
C ILE A 129 -5.83 -21.51 1.84
N ASP A 130 -4.88 -21.31 0.96
CA ASP A 130 -3.78 -20.40 1.18
C ASP A 130 -4.29 -18.96 1.28
N ASP A 131 -3.69 -18.17 2.09
CA ASP A 131 -3.95 -16.74 2.23
C ASP A 131 -2.71 -15.88 1.94
N ASP A 132 -1.62 -16.54 1.46
CA ASP A 132 -0.34 -15.94 1.04
C ASP A 132 0.23 -16.83 -0.09
N ASP A 133 -0.38 -16.75 -1.29
CA ASP A 133 -0.22 -17.68 -2.43
C ASP A 133 1.22 -17.83 -2.93
N ASP A 134 2.14 -16.91 -2.62
CA ASP A 134 3.54 -16.94 -3.04
C ASP A 134 4.55 -16.97 -1.89
N ASN A 135 4.06 -16.94 -0.63
CA ASN A 135 4.85 -17.02 0.61
C ASN A 135 5.90 -15.90 0.73
N ASP A 136 5.58 -14.68 0.30
CA ASP A 136 6.46 -13.51 0.46
C ASP A 136 6.30 -12.83 1.83
N GLY A 137 5.22 -13.17 2.55
CA GLY A 137 4.90 -12.70 3.89
C GLY A 137 3.77 -11.68 3.95
N TRP A 138 3.25 -11.24 2.81
CA TRP A 138 2.00 -10.50 2.68
C TRP A 138 0.86 -11.45 2.31
N THR A 139 -0.33 -11.21 2.82
CA THR A 139 -1.48 -12.01 2.40
C THR A 139 -2.03 -11.49 1.08
N ASP A 140 -2.67 -12.38 0.28
CA ASP A 140 -3.33 -12.01 -0.98
C ASP A 140 -4.28 -10.81 -0.84
N ALA A 141 -4.95 -10.71 0.30
CA ALA A 141 -5.87 -9.62 0.59
C ALA A 141 -5.12 -8.29 0.79
N GLU A 142 -3.98 -8.30 1.45
CA GLU A 142 -3.09 -7.15 1.64
C GLU A 142 -2.47 -6.77 0.31
N GLU A 143 -1.91 -7.71 -0.45
CA GLU A 143 -1.33 -7.48 -1.76
C GLU A 143 -2.34 -6.90 -2.75
N THR A 144 -3.56 -7.48 -2.80
CA THR A 144 -4.65 -6.94 -3.63
C THR A 144 -4.98 -5.49 -3.25
N ALA A 145 -4.97 -5.16 -1.96
CA ALA A 145 -5.21 -3.81 -1.47
C ALA A 145 -4.07 -2.86 -1.82
N CYS A 146 -2.83 -3.34 -1.74
CA CYS A 146 -1.61 -2.59 -2.05
C CYS A 146 -1.29 -2.53 -3.55
N GLY A 147 -1.94 -3.39 -4.37
CA GLY A 147 -1.78 -3.41 -5.82
C GLY A 147 -0.57 -4.20 -6.31
N THR A 148 -0.09 -5.14 -5.51
CA THR A 148 0.96 -6.11 -5.85
C THR A 148 0.37 -7.41 -6.41
N ASP A 149 1.20 -8.34 -6.86
CA ASP A 149 0.82 -9.60 -7.53
C ASP A 149 0.92 -10.74 -6.53
N THR A 150 -0.21 -11.31 -6.14
CA THR A 150 -0.36 -12.39 -5.15
C THR A 150 0.33 -13.71 -5.52
N LEU A 151 0.93 -13.80 -6.70
CA LEU A 151 1.59 -15.00 -7.23
C LEU A 151 3.06 -14.78 -7.56
N ASP A 152 3.62 -13.61 -7.31
CA ASP A 152 5.03 -13.27 -7.61
C ASP A 152 5.75 -12.79 -6.35
N PRO A 153 6.50 -13.66 -5.65
CA PRO A 153 7.18 -13.32 -4.38
C PRO A 153 8.28 -12.25 -4.54
N THR A 154 8.42 -11.67 -5.71
CA THR A 154 9.28 -10.52 -5.95
C THR A 154 8.50 -9.21 -6.09
N SER A 155 7.18 -9.29 -6.12
CA SER A 155 6.24 -8.16 -6.19
C SER A 155 5.83 -7.68 -4.81
N MET A 156 6.79 -7.53 -3.91
CA MET A 156 6.55 -7.16 -2.50
C MET A 156 5.91 -5.78 -2.38
N SER A 157 4.96 -5.68 -1.48
CA SER A 157 4.33 -4.40 -1.14
C SER A 157 5.34 -3.46 -0.48
N PRO A 158 5.48 -2.21 -0.94
CA PRO A 158 6.26 -1.21 -0.21
C PRO A 158 5.67 -1.00 1.19
N ASP A 159 6.53 -0.94 2.20
CA ASP A 159 6.22 -0.71 3.61
C ASP A 159 7.45 -0.02 4.20
N ASN A 160 7.44 1.32 4.17
CA ASN A 160 8.64 2.15 4.41
C ASN A 160 9.08 2.09 5.87
N ASP A 161 8.15 2.06 6.81
CA ASP A 161 8.43 2.04 8.24
C ASP A 161 8.41 0.63 8.85
N ALA A 162 7.98 -0.37 8.08
CA ALA A 162 7.90 -1.78 8.45
C ALA A 162 6.92 -2.07 9.62
N ASP A 163 5.78 -1.37 9.65
CA ASP A 163 4.73 -1.59 10.64
C ASP A 163 3.72 -2.67 10.23
N GLY A 164 3.76 -3.11 8.95
CA GLY A 164 2.92 -4.15 8.37
C GLY A 164 1.67 -3.60 7.66
N ILE A 165 1.62 -2.30 7.39
CA ILE A 165 0.67 -1.66 6.49
C ILE A 165 1.50 -1.19 5.29
N CYS A 166 1.06 -1.41 4.07
CA CYS A 166 1.80 -0.93 2.90
C CYS A 166 1.56 0.56 2.67
N ASP A 167 2.56 1.26 2.10
CA ASP A 167 2.53 2.71 1.84
C ASP A 167 1.25 3.17 1.11
N GLY A 168 0.64 2.33 0.27
CA GLY A 168 -0.59 2.67 -0.44
C GLY A 168 -1.87 2.61 0.40
N MET A 169 -1.80 2.09 1.60
CA MET A 169 -2.89 1.91 2.57
C MET A 169 -2.60 2.55 3.92
N ASP A 170 -1.38 2.98 4.14
CA ASP A 170 -0.96 3.74 5.30
C ASP A 170 -1.36 5.22 5.12
N ASP A 171 -1.59 5.89 6.19
CA ASP A 171 -1.85 7.34 6.21
C ASP A 171 -0.60 8.12 6.71
N ASP A 172 0.48 7.40 7.17
CA ASP A 172 1.71 7.94 7.78
C ASP A 172 2.87 6.98 7.45
N ASP A 173 3.31 6.99 6.18
CA ASP A 173 4.21 5.99 5.56
C ASP A 173 5.58 5.83 6.25
N ASP A 174 6.03 6.78 7.05
CA ASP A 174 7.31 6.73 7.78
C ASP A 174 7.18 6.72 9.31
N ASN A 175 5.93 6.78 9.81
CA ASN A 175 5.58 6.73 11.23
C ASN A 175 6.24 7.82 12.08
N ASP A 176 6.40 9.04 11.51
CA ASP A 176 6.91 10.19 12.26
C ASP A 176 5.82 10.91 13.08
N GLY A 177 4.55 10.62 12.79
CA GLY A 177 3.36 11.14 13.47
C GLY A 177 2.69 12.28 12.69
N VAL A 178 3.06 12.53 11.44
CA VAL A 178 2.40 13.44 10.51
C VAL A 178 1.83 12.64 9.35
N ASP A 179 0.51 12.78 9.10
CA ASP A 179 -0.12 12.07 7.98
C ASP A 179 0.48 12.55 6.64
N ASP A 180 0.70 11.66 5.66
CA ASP A 180 1.30 11.92 4.34
C ASP A 180 0.74 13.14 3.62
N VAL A 181 -0.58 13.37 3.77
CA VAL A 181 -1.26 14.50 3.13
C VAL A 181 -0.84 15.85 3.71
N ASN A 182 -0.20 15.87 4.87
CA ASN A 182 0.27 17.04 5.58
C ASN A 182 1.79 17.08 5.68
N ASP A 183 2.45 16.01 5.23
CA ASP A 183 3.88 15.82 5.27
C ASP A 183 4.53 16.21 3.94
N ALA A 184 5.59 17.02 4.01
CA ALA A 184 6.39 17.37 2.86
C ALA A 184 7.33 16.22 2.42
N PHE A 185 7.62 15.27 3.33
CA PHE A 185 8.56 14.15 3.13
C PHE A 185 7.99 12.81 3.61
N PRO A 186 6.90 12.29 3.07
CA PRO A 186 6.13 11.15 3.60
C PRO A 186 6.90 9.84 3.76
N MET A 187 8.15 9.77 3.34
CA MET A 187 9.02 8.60 3.40
C MET A 187 10.26 8.81 4.27
N ASP A 188 10.38 9.96 4.96
CA ASP A 188 11.55 10.31 5.77
C ASP A 188 11.18 10.76 7.17
N ALA A 189 11.05 9.84 8.09
CA ALA A 189 10.69 10.03 9.50
C ALA A 189 11.55 11.04 10.28
N THR A 190 12.42 11.76 9.64
CA THR A 190 13.23 12.82 10.25
C THR A 190 12.82 14.22 9.79
N GLU A 191 11.98 14.31 8.77
CA GLU A 191 11.52 15.54 8.15
C GLU A 191 10.01 15.48 7.91
N PHE A 192 9.30 16.55 8.15
CA PHE A 192 7.87 16.66 7.90
C PHE A 192 7.43 18.03 7.34
N SER A 193 8.29 19.04 7.40
CA SER A 193 8.02 20.40 6.89
C SER A 193 9.13 20.90 5.98
N ASP A 194 8.74 21.71 5.01
CA ASP A 194 9.60 22.40 4.03
C ASP A 194 8.98 23.78 3.82
N ASN A 195 9.40 24.73 4.65
CA ASN A 195 8.73 26.03 4.74
C ASN A 195 8.90 26.89 3.48
N ASP A 196 10.07 26.82 2.85
CA ASP A 196 10.38 27.60 1.64
C ASP A 196 10.14 26.82 0.34
N GLY A 197 9.96 25.48 0.41
CA GLY A 197 9.68 24.61 -0.73
C GLY A 197 10.88 24.30 -1.61
N ASP A 198 12.11 24.34 -1.06
CA ASP A 198 13.32 24.08 -1.83
C ASP A 198 13.68 22.59 -1.91
N GLY A 199 13.01 21.74 -1.10
CA GLY A 199 13.16 20.28 -1.05
C GLY A 199 14.17 19.81 -0.02
N ILE A 200 14.60 20.67 0.89
CA ILE A 200 15.30 20.34 2.13
C ILE A 200 14.30 20.54 3.27
N GLY A 201 14.21 19.61 4.19
CA GLY A 201 13.28 19.74 5.32
C GLY A 201 13.84 20.67 6.39
N ASP A 202 12.94 21.36 7.09
CA ASP A 202 13.29 22.37 8.10
C ASP A 202 14.23 21.84 9.20
N ASN A 203 14.23 20.51 9.47
CA ASN A 203 15.17 19.96 10.46
C ASN A 203 16.62 19.89 9.93
N ASN A 204 16.82 19.83 8.63
CA ASN A 204 18.13 19.74 7.98
C ASN A 204 18.52 21.02 7.22
N ASP A 205 17.57 21.92 7.00
CA ASP A 205 17.87 23.22 6.44
C ASP A 205 18.61 24.10 7.47
N THR A 206 19.21 25.12 7.07
CA THR A 206 19.90 26.11 7.90
C THR A 206 19.38 27.54 7.70
N ASP A 207 18.38 27.67 6.80
CA ASP A 207 17.76 28.94 6.38
C ASP A 207 16.35 28.59 5.90
N ASP A 208 15.47 28.21 6.87
CA ASP A 208 14.18 27.54 6.64
C ASP A 208 13.19 28.35 5.78
N ASP A 209 13.38 29.66 5.64
CA ASP A 209 12.50 30.50 4.83
C ASP A 209 13.21 31.13 3.61
N ASN A 210 14.52 30.82 3.45
CA ASN A 210 15.37 31.26 2.33
C ASN A 210 15.44 32.80 2.14
N ASP A 211 15.42 33.52 3.24
CA ASP A 211 15.59 34.99 3.20
C ASP A 211 17.06 35.44 3.12
N GLY A 212 18.00 34.49 3.42
CA GLY A 212 19.45 34.70 3.39
C GLY A 212 20.08 34.92 4.78
N VAL A 213 19.31 34.85 5.86
CA VAL A 213 19.75 34.79 7.24
C VAL A 213 19.54 33.34 7.73
N THR A 214 20.51 32.80 8.42
CA THR A 214 20.37 31.40 8.93
C THR A 214 19.56 31.39 10.21
N ASP A 215 18.78 30.30 10.45
CA ASP A 215 17.87 30.10 11.59
C ASP A 215 18.50 30.48 12.94
N GLY A 216 19.78 30.15 13.14
CA GLY A 216 20.49 30.43 14.37
C GLY A 216 20.80 31.94 14.61
N LEU A 217 20.59 32.77 13.60
CA LEU A 217 20.80 34.23 13.62
C LEU A 217 19.52 35.00 13.32
N ASP A 218 18.48 34.29 12.91
CA ASP A 218 17.18 34.82 12.56
C ASP A 218 16.24 34.77 13.77
N ALA A 219 15.53 35.86 14.03
CA ALA A 219 14.51 35.90 15.05
C ALA A 219 13.21 35.23 14.58
N PHE A 220 13.00 35.10 13.26
CA PHE A 220 11.79 34.55 12.62
C PHE A 220 12.14 33.54 11.54
N PRO A 221 12.74 32.37 11.85
CA PRO A 221 13.31 31.44 10.87
C PRO A 221 12.33 30.85 9.86
N LEU A 222 11.03 31.09 9.98
CA LEU A 222 9.98 30.61 9.10
C LEU A 222 9.22 31.73 8.39
N ASP A 223 9.69 33.00 8.51
CA ASP A 223 9.03 34.16 7.89
C ASP A 223 10.04 35.03 7.12
N ALA A 224 10.24 34.71 5.87
CA ALA A 224 11.15 35.38 4.94
C ALA A 224 10.91 36.90 4.78
N SER A 225 10.00 37.49 5.50
CA SER A 225 9.78 38.95 5.53
C SER A 225 10.35 39.63 6.77
N GLU A 226 10.79 38.87 7.76
CA GLU A 226 11.31 39.32 9.04
C GLU A 226 12.61 38.62 9.37
N THR A 227 13.58 39.31 9.96
CA THR A 227 14.88 38.74 10.37
C THR A 227 15.29 39.14 11.77
N ASP A 228 14.95 40.36 12.18
CA ASP A 228 15.35 40.98 13.44
C ASP A 228 14.12 41.28 14.30
N ASP A 229 14.28 41.22 15.61
CA ASP A 229 13.34 41.61 16.65
C ASP A 229 14.13 42.31 17.75
N TYR A 230 14.25 43.62 17.59
CA TYR A 230 15.23 44.41 18.37
C TYR A 230 14.83 44.49 19.86
N ASP A 231 13.54 44.68 20.16
CA ASP A 231 13.05 44.77 21.54
C ASP A 231 12.64 43.41 22.14
N GLY A 232 12.47 42.36 21.30
CA GLY A 232 12.13 41.00 21.73
C GLY A 232 10.68 40.81 22.08
N ASP A 233 9.77 41.58 21.50
CA ASP A 233 8.32 41.47 21.79
C ASP A 233 7.63 40.44 20.92
N GLY A 234 8.28 39.92 19.85
CA GLY A 234 7.80 38.91 18.94
C GLY A 234 7.12 39.46 17.69
N ILE A 235 7.27 40.73 17.42
CA ILE A 235 6.96 41.39 16.15
C ILE A 235 8.30 41.71 15.51
N GLY A 236 8.49 41.44 14.23
CA GLY A 236 9.74 41.71 13.54
C GLY A 236 9.85 43.20 13.18
N ASP A 237 11.09 43.69 13.12
CA ASP A 237 11.40 45.12 12.90
C ASP A 237 10.77 45.67 11.60
N ASN A 238 10.49 44.82 10.59
CA ASN A 238 9.81 45.29 9.38
C ASN A 238 8.30 45.52 9.57
N ALA A 239 7.69 44.83 10.52
CA ALA A 239 6.25 44.90 10.81
C ALA A 239 5.96 45.72 12.07
N ASP A 240 6.94 45.88 12.95
CA ASP A 240 6.81 46.69 14.13
C ASP A 240 6.74 48.19 13.77
N THR A 241 6.25 48.97 14.63
CA THR A 241 6.16 50.43 14.52
C THR A 241 6.87 51.17 15.65
N ASP A 242 7.53 50.39 16.56
CA ASP A 242 8.26 50.89 17.73
C ASP A 242 9.38 49.88 18.05
N ASP A 243 10.37 49.81 17.13
CA ASP A 243 11.38 48.74 17.04
C ASP A 243 12.19 48.54 18.35
N ASP A 244 12.29 49.54 19.21
CA ASP A 244 13.03 49.42 20.46
C ASP A 244 12.15 49.40 21.73
N GLY A 245 10.82 49.47 21.54
CA GLY A 245 9.81 49.30 22.59
C GLY A 245 9.79 50.42 23.62
N ASP A 246 10.27 51.65 23.27
CA ASP A 246 10.32 52.78 24.21
C ASP A 246 9.00 53.58 24.29
N GLY A 247 8.08 53.36 23.35
CA GLY A 247 6.76 53.98 23.26
C GLY A 247 6.70 55.13 22.27
N CYS A 248 7.76 55.34 21.47
CA CYS A 248 7.80 56.26 20.34
C CYS A 248 7.69 55.47 19.04
N ASP A 249 6.76 55.85 18.17
CA ASP A 249 6.67 55.15 16.84
C ASP A 249 7.90 55.54 16.01
N ASP A 250 8.55 54.58 15.30
CA ASP A 250 9.77 54.75 14.46
C ASP A 250 9.70 55.94 13.50
N ALA A 251 8.50 56.15 12.93
CA ALA A 251 8.25 57.26 12.02
C ALA A 251 8.41 58.65 12.65
N SER A 252 8.39 58.68 13.96
CA SER A 252 8.51 59.90 14.77
C SER A 252 9.68 59.88 15.74
N ASP A 253 10.35 58.73 15.82
CA ASP A 253 11.54 58.51 16.64
C ASP A 253 12.81 58.93 15.90
N ALA A 254 13.65 59.75 16.57
CA ALA A 254 14.96 60.09 16.05
C ALA A 254 15.97 58.94 16.18
N PHE A 255 15.69 57.93 17.04
CA PHE A 255 16.59 56.84 17.41
C PHE A 255 15.87 55.48 17.48
N PRO A 256 15.24 54.97 16.39
CA PRO A 256 14.32 53.83 16.41
C PRO A 256 14.88 52.48 16.95
N PHE A 257 16.16 52.41 17.26
CA PHE A 257 16.86 51.27 17.85
C PHE A 257 17.56 51.63 19.17
N ASN A 258 17.06 52.61 19.91
CA ASN A 258 17.64 52.98 21.19
C ASN A 258 16.59 53.37 22.22
N ALA A 259 16.04 52.42 22.89
CA ALA A 259 14.98 52.51 23.92
C ALA A 259 15.24 53.51 25.06
N ASN A 260 16.23 54.36 24.97
CA ASN A 260 16.48 55.40 25.94
C ASN A 260 16.35 56.82 25.37
N GLU A 261 16.19 56.94 24.08
CA GLU A 261 16.15 58.20 23.33
C GLU A 261 15.02 58.15 22.30
N CYS A 262 14.24 59.17 22.24
CA CYS A 262 13.12 59.30 21.30
C CYS A 262 13.18 60.60 20.49
N VAL A 263 13.74 61.65 21.09
CA VAL A 263 13.74 62.96 20.51
C VAL A 263 15.18 63.48 20.37
N ASP A 264 15.43 64.16 19.30
CA ASP A 264 16.64 64.89 19.00
C ASP A 264 16.20 66.30 18.53
N THR A 265 16.15 67.26 19.47
CA THR A 265 15.48 68.51 19.22
C THR A 265 16.31 69.45 18.29
N ASP A 266 17.63 69.41 18.35
CA ASP A 266 18.50 70.23 17.49
C ASP A 266 19.00 69.46 16.25
N GLY A 267 18.87 68.12 16.22
CA GLY A 267 19.27 67.30 15.08
C GLY A 267 20.78 67.05 14.99
N ASP A 268 21.49 67.08 16.12
CA ASP A 268 22.95 66.91 16.13
C ASP A 268 23.38 65.45 16.25
N GLY A 269 22.42 64.52 16.54
CA GLY A 269 22.62 63.10 16.67
C GLY A 269 22.84 62.59 18.10
N LEU A 270 22.68 63.45 19.08
CA LEU A 270 22.50 63.09 20.49
C LEU A 270 21.03 63.25 20.85
N GLY A 271 20.50 62.34 21.60
CA GLY A 271 19.13 62.45 22.06
C GLY A 271 18.98 63.31 23.28
N ASP A 272 17.84 63.94 23.44
CA ASP A 272 17.60 64.96 24.50
C ASP A 272 17.84 64.38 25.91
N ASN A 273 17.80 63.06 26.12
CA ASN A 273 18.09 62.47 27.44
C ASN A 273 19.60 62.48 27.79
N VAL A 274 20.48 62.55 26.79
CA VAL A 274 21.95 62.55 26.97
C VAL A 274 22.63 63.81 26.48
N ASP A 275 21.92 64.63 25.72
CA ASP A 275 22.42 65.90 25.27
C ASP A 275 22.50 66.90 26.44
N PRO A 276 23.53 67.69 26.59
CA PRO A 276 23.62 68.78 27.59
C PRO A 276 23.10 70.16 27.09
N ASP A 277 22.67 70.31 25.82
CA ASP A 277 22.18 71.49 25.15
C ASP A 277 21.15 71.11 24.08
N ASP A 278 19.96 70.69 24.54
CA ASP A 278 18.95 69.96 23.73
C ASP A 278 18.49 70.75 22.50
N ASP A 279 18.53 72.09 22.53
CA ASP A 279 18.10 72.92 21.38
C ASP A 279 19.24 73.52 20.57
N GLY A 280 20.51 73.28 20.99
CA GLY A 280 21.72 73.69 20.28
C GLY A 280 21.94 75.17 20.20
N ASP A 281 21.35 75.97 21.14
CA ASP A 281 21.50 77.39 21.12
C ASP A 281 22.83 77.87 21.74
N GLY A 282 23.59 76.97 22.43
CA GLY A 282 24.86 77.18 23.07
C GLY A 282 24.76 77.54 24.57
N VAL A 283 23.60 77.42 25.19
CA VAL A 283 23.35 77.43 26.62
C VAL A 283 22.94 76.04 27.08
N ALA A 284 23.64 75.47 28.02
CA ALA A 284 23.30 74.11 28.48
C ALA A 284 21.98 74.10 29.26
N ASP A 285 21.20 73.03 29.13
CA ASP A 285 19.85 72.79 29.72
C ASP A 285 19.76 73.15 31.19
N VAL A 286 20.81 72.81 31.96
CA VAL A 286 20.87 73.10 33.38
C VAL A 286 20.95 74.64 33.69
N ALA A 287 21.23 75.43 32.69
CA ALA A 287 21.35 76.86 32.78
C ALA A 287 20.34 77.63 31.93
N ASP A 288 19.58 76.85 31.06
CA ASP A 288 18.58 77.35 30.15
C ASP A 288 17.19 77.28 30.75
N PRO A 289 16.43 78.35 30.87
CA PRO A 289 15.00 78.28 31.24
C PRO A 289 14.08 77.62 30.20
N PHE A 290 14.53 77.55 28.92
CA PHE A 290 13.76 76.97 27.78
C PHE A 290 14.58 75.96 26.95
N PRO A 291 14.99 74.83 27.52
CA PRO A 291 15.96 73.90 26.94
C PRO A 291 15.56 73.26 25.59
N MET A 292 14.34 73.49 25.11
CA MET A 292 13.81 72.98 23.86
C MET A 292 13.47 74.09 22.85
N ASP A 293 13.81 75.35 23.13
CA ASP A 293 13.51 76.50 22.24
C ASP A 293 14.75 77.31 21.88
N PRO A 294 15.42 77.00 20.74
CA PRO A 294 16.68 77.60 20.32
C PRO A 294 16.56 79.09 20.04
N SER A 295 15.43 79.69 20.23
CA SER A 295 15.21 81.13 20.09
C SER A 295 15.20 81.90 21.41
N GLU A 296 15.12 81.19 22.56
CA GLU A 296 15.01 81.72 23.88
C GLU A 296 15.97 81.07 24.90
N SER A 297 17.08 81.66 25.24
CA SER A 297 18.10 81.20 26.21
C SER A 297 18.06 81.92 27.55
N ALA A 298 17.10 82.79 27.76
CA ALA A 298 16.96 83.58 29.00
C ALA A 298 15.49 83.99 29.23
N ASP A 299 15.03 83.81 30.45
CA ASP A 299 13.71 84.30 30.89
C ASP A 299 13.83 85.82 31.23
N ASP A 300 13.60 86.66 30.22
CA ASP A 300 13.77 88.13 30.36
C ASP A 300 12.61 88.82 31.11
N ASP A 301 11.44 88.18 31.23
CA ASP A 301 10.22 88.73 31.83
C ASP A 301 9.72 87.99 33.07
N GLY A 302 10.17 86.72 33.28
CA GLY A 302 9.97 85.96 34.51
C GLY A 302 8.54 85.43 34.72
N ASP A 303 7.72 85.11 33.58
CA ASP A 303 6.35 84.58 33.61
C ASP A 303 6.21 83.10 33.21
#